data_8bb906d0d2bf41a9e70baf2f144ddae6
#
_entry.id   8bb906d0d2bf41a9e70baf2f144ddae6
#
_cell.length_a   1.000
_cell.length_b   1.000
_cell.length_c   1.000
_cell.angle_alpha   90.00
_cell.angle_beta   90.00
_cell.angle_gamma   90.00
#
_symmetry.space_group_name_H-M   'P 1'
#
loop_
_entity.id
_entity.type
_entity.pdbx_description
1 polymer ?
#
loop_
_entity_poly.entity_id
_entity_poly.type
_entity_poly.pdbx_seq_one_letter_code
_entity_poly.pdbx_strand_id
1 'polypeptide(L)'
;YSSVVFNLSNGLIYNSFLQIPATADHFTPSLAIFAPLYWISATVHWLTFAKALSYLSVPLVAYYWLTDKTESNFRFNLSFLFGLWMLLLYKPAVSSSFFEFSPSSLSPPFIILSFLLMEKRRWFLFSLTMLFLLGLKEHMGVILIGYGLFGIFQKNYRTGFIIATFGLFVTYMMIFQVMPYFRDYQAFGNTQLAPFQDIPGKAIYLVKL
;
A
#
# COMPACT_ATOMS: atom_id res chain seq x y z
N TYR A 1 -0.20 -12.57 -3.75
CA TYR A 1 -1.27 -11.54 -3.68
C TYR A 1 -2.35 -11.71 -4.75
N SER A 2 -2.07 -12.32 -5.91
CA SER A 2 -3.10 -12.55 -6.93
C SER A 2 -4.26 -13.39 -6.40
N SER A 3 -3.99 -14.42 -5.62
CA SER A 3 -5.02 -15.25 -4.97
C SER A 3 -5.86 -14.44 -3.97
N VAL A 4 -5.25 -13.50 -3.26
CA VAL A 4 -5.98 -12.62 -2.34
C VAL A 4 -6.95 -11.72 -3.09
N VAL A 5 -6.50 -11.09 -4.20
CA VAL A 5 -7.37 -10.20 -5.00
C VAL A 5 -8.47 -10.99 -5.71
N PHE A 6 -8.16 -12.19 -6.22
CA PHE A 6 -9.16 -13.10 -6.77
C PHE A 6 -10.23 -13.46 -5.73
N ASN A 7 -9.82 -13.82 -4.53
CA ASN A 7 -10.76 -14.12 -3.46
C ASN A 7 -11.58 -12.88 -3.08
N LEU A 8 -10.95 -11.68 -2.97
CA LEU A 8 -11.67 -10.43 -2.72
C LEU A 8 -12.72 -10.14 -3.79
N SER A 9 -12.46 -10.46 -5.07
CA SER A 9 -13.45 -10.29 -6.14
C SER A 9 -14.69 -11.19 -5.97
N ASN A 10 -14.54 -12.27 -5.20
CA ASN A 10 -15.62 -13.19 -4.83
C ASN A 10 -16.17 -12.92 -3.40
N GLY A 11 -15.81 -11.80 -2.79
CA GLY A 11 -16.24 -11.44 -1.44
C GLY A 11 -15.49 -12.18 -0.32
N LEU A 12 -14.32 -12.77 -0.60
CA LEU A 12 -13.57 -13.58 0.35
C LEU A 12 -12.28 -12.86 0.80
N ILE A 13 -12.10 -12.66 2.11
CA ILE A 13 -10.86 -12.09 2.69
C ILE A 13 -9.92 -13.25 3.07
N TYR A 14 -9.37 -13.94 2.06
CA TYR A 14 -8.63 -15.18 2.25
C TYR A 14 -7.41 -15.27 1.32
N ASN A 15 -6.29 -15.78 1.86
CA ASN A 15 -5.09 -16.11 1.10
C ASN A 15 -5.06 -17.62 0.83
N SER A 16 -5.47 -18.03 -0.37
CA SER A 16 -5.55 -19.45 -0.73
C SER A 16 -4.19 -20.14 -0.76
N PHE A 17 -3.10 -19.42 -0.98
CA PHE A 17 -1.76 -19.97 -1.01
C PHE A 17 -1.27 -20.34 0.39
N LEU A 18 -1.47 -19.45 1.36
CA LEU A 18 -1.09 -19.68 2.75
C LEU A 18 -2.17 -20.40 3.57
N GLN A 19 -3.39 -20.52 3.00
CA GLN A 19 -4.57 -21.09 3.68
C GLN A 19 -4.93 -20.35 4.98
N ILE A 20 -4.80 -19.04 4.99
CA ILE A 20 -5.06 -18.14 6.12
C ILE A 20 -5.91 -16.93 5.71
N PRO A 21 -6.59 -16.25 6.64
CA PRO A 21 -7.16 -14.96 6.38
C PRO A 21 -6.10 -14.00 5.82
N ALA A 22 -6.41 -13.23 4.77
CA ALA A 22 -5.45 -12.33 4.14
C ALA A 22 -4.88 -11.30 5.14
N THR A 23 -5.70 -10.87 6.09
CA THR A 23 -5.34 -9.95 7.17
C THR A 23 -4.42 -10.53 8.25
N ALA A 24 -4.33 -11.87 8.35
CA ALA A 24 -3.43 -12.55 9.28
C ALA A 24 -1.97 -12.57 8.78
N ASP A 25 -1.78 -12.52 7.47
CA ASP A 25 -0.46 -12.43 6.82
C ASP A 25 -0.02 -10.97 6.72
N HIS A 26 -0.80 -10.18 6.00
CA HIS A 26 -0.56 -8.76 5.79
C HIS A 26 -1.86 -7.96 5.77
N PHE A 27 -1.83 -6.77 6.35
CA PHE A 27 -2.96 -5.85 6.27
C PHE A 27 -2.93 -5.08 4.95
N THR A 28 -3.66 -5.58 3.94
CA THR A 28 -3.62 -5.07 2.56
C THR A 28 -4.99 -4.72 1.98
N PRO A 29 -5.89 -4.02 2.70
CA PRO A 29 -7.24 -3.74 2.22
C PRO A 29 -7.29 -2.90 0.93
N SER A 30 -6.28 -2.08 0.66
CA SER A 30 -6.22 -1.29 -0.59
C SER A 30 -6.14 -2.13 -1.85
N LEU A 31 -5.77 -3.41 -1.74
CA LEU A 31 -5.82 -4.33 -2.88
C LEU A 31 -7.24 -4.61 -3.37
N ALA A 32 -8.26 -4.35 -2.57
CA ALA A 32 -9.65 -4.49 -2.97
C ALA A 32 -10.02 -3.62 -4.19
N ILE A 33 -9.28 -2.52 -4.42
CA ILE A 33 -9.48 -1.66 -5.62
C ILE A 33 -9.25 -2.43 -6.93
N PHE A 34 -8.45 -3.50 -6.90
CA PHE A 34 -8.19 -4.34 -8.07
C PHE A 34 -9.20 -5.48 -8.24
N ALA A 35 -10.05 -5.74 -7.24
CA ALA A 35 -11.04 -6.83 -7.30
C ALA A 35 -11.96 -6.76 -8.53
N PRO A 36 -12.48 -5.58 -8.96
CA PRO A 36 -13.31 -5.48 -10.16
C PRO A 36 -12.59 -5.91 -11.45
N LEU A 37 -11.27 -5.76 -11.53
CA LEU A 37 -10.50 -6.19 -12.71
C LEU A 37 -10.49 -7.71 -12.86
N TYR A 38 -10.59 -8.44 -11.75
CA TYR A 38 -10.64 -9.90 -11.73
C TYR A 38 -12.00 -10.45 -12.20
N TRP A 39 -13.05 -9.63 -12.23
CA TRP A 39 -14.31 -9.98 -12.88
C TRP A 39 -14.19 -9.98 -14.42
N ILE A 40 -13.27 -9.18 -14.97
CA ILE A 40 -13.00 -9.14 -16.41
C ILE A 40 -12.15 -10.34 -16.81
N SER A 41 -11.07 -10.58 -16.09
CA SER A 41 -10.24 -11.77 -16.27
C SER A 41 -9.42 -12.07 -15.00
N ALA A 42 -9.45 -13.32 -14.55
CA ALA A 42 -8.73 -13.78 -13.36
C ALA A 42 -7.24 -14.01 -13.69
N THR A 43 -6.48 -12.94 -13.89
CA THR A 43 -5.06 -13.01 -14.26
C THR A 43 -4.17 -12.16 -13.34
N VAL A 44 -2.96 -12.65 -13.07
CA VAL A 44 -1.92 -11.93 -12.33
C VAL A 44 -1.43 -10.67 -13.07
N HIS A 45 -1.64 -10.58 -14.37
CA HIS A 45 -1.17 -9.47 -15.19
C HIS A 45 -1.71 -8.11 -14.75
N TRP A 46 -2.90 -8.04 -14.15
CA TRP A 46 -3.44 -6.79 -13.60
C TRP A 46 -2.53 -6.19 -12.52
N LEU A 47 -2.04 -7.02 -11.61
CA LEU A 47 -1.15 -6.55 -10.54
C LEU A 47 0.24 -6.19 -11.07
N THR A 48 0.74 -6.97 -12.05
CA THR A 48 2.01 -6.66 -12.71
C THR A 48 1.92 -5.35 -13.50
N PHE A 49 0.82 -5.14 -14.21
CA PHE A 49 0.55 -3.89 -14.92
C PHE A 49 0.45 -2.71 -13.97
N ALA A 50 -0.31 -2.84 -12.87
CA ALA A 50 -0.42 -1.80 -11.84
C ALA A 50 0.93 -1.45 -11.23
N LYS A 51 1.78 -2.45 -10.97
CA LYS A 51 3.15 -2.26 -10.50
C LYS A 51 3.98 -1.47 -11.52
N ALA A 52 3.96 -1.86 -12.79
CA ALA A 52 4.68 -1.15 -13.85
C ALA A 52 4.20 0.31 -13.97
N LEU A 53 2.88 0.52 -13.97
CA LEU A 53 2.29 1.86 -14.02
C LEU A 53 2.68 2.71 -12.80
N SER A 54 2.75 2.11 -11.61
CA SER A 54 3.22 2.77 -10.40
C SER A 54 4.65 3.29 -10.57
N TYR A 55 5.58 2.46 -11.03
CA TYR A 55 6.95 2.89 -11.24
C TYR A 55 7.08 3.95 -12.34
N LEU A 56 6.35 3.82 -13.44
CA LEU A 56 6.35 4.81 -14.52
C LEU A 56 5.73 6.15 -14.10
N SER A 57 4.81 6.15 -13.15
CA SER A 57 4.19 7.38 -12.66
C SER A 57 5.07 8.18 -11.68
N VAL A 58 6.09 7.55 -11.07
CA VAL A 58 7.00 8.25 -10.13
C VAL A 58 7.66 9.48 -10.78
N PRO A 59 8.33 9.38 -11.94
CA PRO A 59 8.93 10.56 -12.56
C PRO A 59 7.90 11.60 -12.98
N LEU A 60 6.67 11.20 -13.35
CA LEU A 60 5.60 12.14 -13.70
C LEU A 60 5.12 12.94 -12.48
N VAL A 61 4.93 12.28 -11.34
CA VAL A 61 4.52 12.95 -10.09
C VAL A 61 5.65 13.85 -9.58
N ALA A 62 6.89 13.38 -9.63
CA ALA A 62 8.07 14.17 -9.27
C ALA A 62 8.23 15.40 -10.19
N TYR A 63 7.99 15.22 -11.49
CA TYR A 63 7.96 16.30 -12.46
C TYR A 63 6.95 17.38 -12.07
N TYR A 64 5.71 16.99 -11.85
CA TYR A 64 4.65 17.91 -11.47
C TYR A 64 5.00 18.68 -10.18
N TRP A 65 5.62 18.01 -9.21
CA TRP A 65 6.06 18.64 -7.96
C TRP A 65 7.19 19.64 -8.17
N LEU A 66 8.16 19.34 -9.05
CA LEU A 66 9.32 20.18 -9.31
C LEU A 66 8.97 21.40 -10.17
N THR A 67 8.10 21.25 -11.17
CA THR A 67 7.65 22.38 -12.03
C THR A 67 6.87 23.43 -11.29
N ASP A 68 6.15 23.03 -10.27
CA ASP A 68 5.43 23.94 -9.39
C ASP A 68 6.38 24.89 -8.61
N LYS A 69 7.66 24.53 -8.49
CA LYS A 69 8.68 25.26 -7.70
C LYS A 69 9.73 25.98 -8.53
N THR A 70 9.80 25.74 -9.83
CA THR A 70 10.90 26.24 -10.68
C THR A 70 10.41 26.94 -11.93
N GLU A 71 10.77 28.21 -12.10
CA GLU A 71 10.47 29.01 -13.30
C GLU A 71 11.33 28.65 -14.53
N SER A 72 12.33 27.75 -14.38
CA SER A 72 13.30 27.47 -15.44
C SER A 72 13.12 26.07 -16.05
N ASN A 73 12.72 26.01 -17.33
CA ASN A 73 12.59 24.79 -18.12
C ASN A 73 13.86 23.93 -18.17
N PHE A 74 15.06 24.55 -18.09
CA PHE A 74 16.33 23.82 -18.13
C PHE A 74 16.63 23.05 -16.85
N ARG A 75 16.45 23.68 -15.68
CA ARG A 75 16.65 23.02 -14.38
C ARG A 75 15.65 21.89 -14.20
N PHE A 76 14.47 22.07 -14.74
CA PHE A 76 13.42 21.08 -14.77
C PHE A 76 13.86 19.82 -15.54
N ASN A 77 14.26 19.94 -16.79
CA ASN A 77 14.67 18.79 -17.61
C ASN A 77 15.79 18.01 -16.96
N LEU A 78 16.76 18.67 -16.33
CA LEU A 78 17.86 18.05 -15.63
C LEU A 78 17.39 17.31 -14.36
N SER A 79 16.49 17.92 -13.56
CA SER A 79 15.94 17.31 -12.36
C SER A 79 15.06 16.09 -12.68
N PHE A 80 14.28 16.16 -13.75
CA PHE A 80 13.48 15.04 -14.24
C PHE A 80 14.36 13.88 -14.70
N LEU A 81 15.38 14.17 -15.52
CA LEU A 81 16.34 13.17 -16.00
C LEU A 81 17.12 12.55 -14.84
N PHE A 82 17.53 13.35 -13.87
CA PHE A 82 18.22 12.85 -12.68
C PHE A 82 17.30 11.96 -11.83
N GLY A 83 16.04 12.35 -11.60
CA GLY A 83 15.06 11.55 -10.89
C GLY A 83 14.76 10.22 -11.60
N LEU A 84 14.61 10.26 -12.93
CA LEU A 84 14.43 9.07 -13.74
C LEU A 84 15.68 8.16 -13.67
N TRP A 85 16.86 8.75 -13.77
CA TRP A 85 18.14 8.03 -13.68
C TRP A 85 18.32 7.39 -12.30
N MET A 86 18.04 8.13 -11.22
CA MET A 86 18.06 7.59 -9.87
C MET A 86 17.06 6.42 -9.70
N LEU A 87 15.86 6.53 -10.25
CA LEU A 87 14.87 5.44 -10.22
C LEU A 87 15.38 4.20 -10.95
N LEU A 88 16.00 4.36 -12.12
CA LEU A 88 16.51 3.25 -12.95
C LEU A 88 17.75 2.60 -12.36
N LEU A 89 18.61 3.36 -11.66
CA LEU A 89 19.84 2.85 -11.07
C LEU A 89 19.68 2.46 -9.59
N TYR A 90 18.58 2.86 -8.94
CA TYR A 90 18.33 2.49 -7.56
C TYR A 90 18.12 0.98 -7.45
N LYS A 91 19.15 0.27 -7.06
CA LYS A 91 19.19 -1.19 -7.00
C LYS A 91 17.98 -1.83 -6.33
N PRO A 92 17.45 -1.33 -5.19
CA PRO A 92 16.23 -1.90 -4.61
C PRO A 92 14.99 -1.78 -5.50
N ALA A 93 14.82 -0.66 -6.25
CA ALA A 93 13.72 -0.50 -7.18
C ALA A 93 13.85 -1.45 -8.37
N VAL A 94 15.05 -1.55 -8.94
CA VAL A 94 15.36 -2.48 -10.03
C VAL A 94 15.15 -3.92 -9.57
N SER A 95 15.72 -4.32 -8.42
CA SER A 95 15.51 -5.66 -7.87
C SER A 95 14.05 -5.95 -7.66
N SER A 96 13.29 -5.02 -7.03
CA SER A 96 11.87 -5.22 -6.77
C SER A 96 11.05 -5.36 -8.06
N SER A 97 11.50 -4.81 -9.19
CA SER A 97 10.81 -4.96 -10.48
C SER A 97 10.86 -6.38 -11.02
N PHE A 98 11.90 -7.14 -10.71
CA PHE A 98 12.06 -8.55 -11.10
C PHE A 98 11.38 -9.54 -10.15
N PHE A 99 11.08 -9.13 -8.92
CA PHE A 99 10.36 -9.98 -7.98
C PHE A 99 8.85 -9.97 -8.24
N GLU A 100 8.16 -10.91 -7.63
CA GLU A 100 6.70 -10.97 -7.62
C GLU A 100 6.07 -9.65 -7.15
N PHE A 101 4.80 -9.44 -7.50
CA PHE A 101 4.05 -8.28 -7.05
C PHE A 101 4.02 -8.21 -5.51
N SER A 102 4.38 -7.05 -4.97
CA SER A 102 4.17 -6.69 -3.57
C SER A 102 3.30 -5.43 -3.52
N PRO A 103 2.31 -5.34 -2.60
CA PRO A 103 1.49 -4.13 -2.45
C PRO A 103 2.31 -2.86 -2.24
N SER A 104 3.44 -2.97 -1.54
CA SER A 104 4.38 -1.85 -1.33
C SER A 104 4.93 -1.27 -2.62
N SER A 105 4.96 -2.04 -3.72
CA SER A 105 5.43 -1.55 -5.03
C SER A 105 4.52 -0.48 -5.64
N LEU A 106 3.30 -0.35 -5.12
CA LEU A 106 2.36 0.71 -5.52
C LEU A 106 2.61 2.03 -4.75
N SER A 107 3.34 2.01 -3.65
CA SER A 107 3.47 3.16 -2.76
C SER A 107 4.29 4.35 -3.30
N PRO A 108 5.36 4.20 -4.14
CA PRO A 108 6.27 5.30 -4.43
C PRO A 108 5.60 6.56 -5.00
N PRO A 109 4.73 6.51 -6.03
CA PRO A 109 4.10 7.72 -6.56
C PRO A 109 3.14 8.36 -5.55
N PHE A 110 2.47 7.56 -4.73
CA PHE A 110 1.54 8.07 -3.72
C PHE A 110 2.26 8.72 -2.53
N ILE A 111 3.48 8.26 -2.20
CA ILE A 111 4.33 8.92 -1.20
C ILE A 111 4.68 10.32 -1.69
N ILE A 112 5.16 10.49 -2.92
CA ILE A 112 5.50 11.80 -3.47
C ILE A 112 4.25 12.67 -3.58
N LEU A 113 3.15 12.12 -4.07
CA LEU A 113 1.88 12.82 -4.20
C LEU A 113 1.37 13.31 -2.85
N SER A 114 1.42 12.49 -1.82
CA SER A 114 0.95 12.88 -0.48
C SER A 114 1.81 13.99 0.12
N PHE A 115 3.13 13.96 -0.14
CA PHE A 115 4.02 15.03 0.27
C PHE A 115 3.64 16.36 -0.40
N LEU A 116 3.41 16.35 -1.70
CA LEU A 116 2.93 17.51 -2.46
C LEU A 116 1.58 18.03 -1.93
N LEU A 117 0.64 17.13 -1.65
CA LEU A 117 -0.68 17.50 -1.14
C LEU A 117 -0.61 18.12 0.25
N MET A 118 0.30 17.63 1.10
CA MET A 118 0.58 18.20 2.42
C MET A 118 1.17 19.62 2.29
N GLU A 119 2.14 19.84 1.41
CA GLU A 119 2.72 21.16 1.16
C GLU A 119 1.67 22.15 0.64
N LYS A 120 0.80 21.70 -0.28
CA LYS A 120 -0.30 22.51 -0.82
C LYS A 120 -1.50 22.65 0.13
N ARG A 121 -1.41 22.10 1.35
CA ARG A 121 -2.48 22.10 2.38
C ARG A 121 -3.80 21.52 1.88
N ARG A 122 -3.75 20.60 0.92
CA ARG A 122 -4.93 19.88 0.42
C ARG A 122 -5.23 18.67 1.29
N TRP A 123 -5.66 18.92 2.51
CA TRP A 123 -5.78 17.91 3.57
C TRP A 123 -6.72 16.76 3.24
N PHE A 124 -7.82 17.02 2.56
CA PHE A 124 -8.75 15.95 2.14
C PHE A 124 -8.07 14.93 1.22
N LEU A 125 -7.42 15.40 0.15
CA LEU A 125 -6.71 14.54 -0.79
C LEU A 125 -5.50 13.87 -0.14
N PHE A 126 -4.80 14.58 0.74
CA PHE A 126 -3.74 14.00 1.55
C PHE A 126 -4.25 12.83 2.39
N SER A 127 -5.36 13.01 3.13
CA SER A 127 -5.95 11.96 3.95
C SER A 127 -6.40 10.75 3.12
N LEU A 128 -6.98 10.98 1.94
CA LEU A 128 -7.38 9.91 1.04
C LEU A 128 -6.17 9.12 0.52
N THR A 129 -5.10 9.82 0.14
CA THR A 129 -3.85 9.20 -0.31
C THR A 129 -3.19 8.42 0.84
N MET A 130 -3.21 8.96 2.06
CA MET A 130 -2.71 8.27 3.24
C MET A 130 -3.52 7.02 3.57
N LEU A 131 -4.84 7.09 3.48
CA LEU A 131 -5.70 5.93 3.70
C LEU A 131 -5.37 4.80 2.71
N PHE A 132 -5.17 5.15 1.43
CA PHE A 132 -4.73 4.18 0.42
C PHE A 132 -3.36 3.58 0.77
N LEU A 133 -2.37 4.41 1.14
CA LEU A 133 -1.04 3.93 1.54
C LEU A 133 -1.08 3.01 2.75
N LEU A 134 -1.80 3.40 3.80
CA LEU A 134 -1.96 2.59 5.02
C LEU A 134 -2.60 1.23 4.74
N GLY A 135 -3.48 1.18 3.74
CA GLY A 135 -4.11 -0.06 3.30
C GLY A 135 -3.26 -0.90 2.33
N LEU A 136 -2.07 -0.45 1.92
CA LEU A 136 -1.16 -1.26 1.11
C LEU A 136 -0.35 -2.25 1.95
N LYS A 137 0.08 -1.81 3.14
CA LYS A 137 0.84 -2.66 4.06
C LYS A 137 0.93 -2.03 5.45
N GLU A 138 1.01 -2.86 6.48
CA GLU A 138 1.02 -2.47 7.89
C GLU A 138 2.11 -1.45 8.27
N HIS A 139 3.29 -1.54 7.63
CA HIS A 139 4.41 -0.62 7.91
C HIS A 139 4.28 0.77 7.26
N MET A 140 3.27 1.00 6.43
CA MET A 140 3.06 2.31 5.79
C MET A 140 2.72 3.42 6.81
N GLY A 141 2.31 3.06 8.03
CA GLY A 141 2.13 4.02 9.12
C GLY A 141 3.42 4.76 9.51
N VAL A 142 4.60 4.15 9.29
CA VAL A 142 5.90 4.80 9.51
C VAL A 142 6.09 6.02 8.60
N ILE A 143 5.49 6.01 7.41
CA ILE A 143 5.53 7.16 6.49
C ILE A 143 4.81 8.36 7.10
N LEU A 144 3.67 8.14 7.78
CA LEU A 144 2.98 9.21 8.51
C LEU A 144 3.85 9.80 9.61
N ILE A 145 4.61 8.98 10.33
CA ILE A 145 5.57 9.48 11.33
C ILE A 145 6.59 10.41 10.65
N GLY A 146 7.13 9.99 9.50
CA GLY A 146 8.05 10.81 8.71
C GLY A 146 7.44 12.17 8.30
N TYR A 147 6.19 12.18 7.83
CA TYR A 147 5.48 13.44 7.49
C TYR A 147 5.24 14.32 8.72
N GLY A 148 4.89 13.71 9.84
CA GLY A 148 4.73 14.44 11.10
C GLY A 148 6.03 15.10 11.54
N LEU A 149 7.14 14.39 11.51
CA LEU A 149 8.46 14.92 11.80
C LEU A 149 8.85 16.05 10.83
N PHE A 150 8.61 15.85 9.53
CA PHE A 150 8.83 16.92 8.55
C PHE A 150 8.00 18.17 8.85
N GLY A 151 6.73 18.03 9.22
CA GLY A 151 5.90 19.14 9.67
C GLY A 151 6.48 19.89 10.88
N ILE A 152 7.04 19.16 11.84
CA ILE A 152 7.73 19.73 12.99
C ILE A 152 8.98 20.54 12.55
N PHE A 153 9.81 19.99 11.66
CA PHE A 153 10.96 20.70 11.11
C PHE A 153 10.56 21.98 10.34
N GLN A 154 9.40 21.98 9.70
CA GLN A 154 8.81 23.16 9.04
C GLN A 154 8.17 24.15 10.05
N LYS A 155 8.40 23.97 11.34
CA LYS A 155 7.83 24.79 12.43
C LYS A 155 6.30 24.73 12.52
N ASN A 156 5.66 23.77 11.85
CA ASN A 156 4.22 23.51 11.98
C ASN A 156 3.99 22.44 13.06
N TYR A 157 4.35 22.78 14.29
CA TYR A 157 4.42 21.82 15.41
C TYR A 157 3.10 21.10 15.67
N ARG A 158 1.98 21.84 15.67
CA ARG A 158 0.65 21.27 15.97
C ARG A 158 0.27 20.18 14.97
N THR A 159 0.32 20.49 13.69
CA THR A 159 -0.05 19.54 12.62
C THR A 159 0.96 18.40 12.55
N GLY A 160 2.26 18.70 12.67
CA GLY A 160 3.30 17.70 12.65
C GLY A 160 3.17 16.69 13.79
N PHE A 161 2.91 17.15 15.00
CA PHE A 161 2.71 16.29 16.16
C PHE A 161 1.47 15.40 16.01
N ILE A 162 0.35 15.95 15.54
CA ILE A 162 -0.88 15.18 15.29
C ILE A 162 -0.63 14.06 14.28
N ILE A 163 0.02 14.37 13.15
CA ILE A 163 0.30 13.38 12.10
C ILE A 163 1.26 12.30 12.60
N ALA A 164 2.34 12.68 13.31
CA ALA A 164 3.30 11.73 13.85
C ALA A 164 2.66 10.78 14.89
N THR A 165 1.89 11.34 15.83
CA THR A 165 1.20 10.55 16.85
C THR A 165 0.17 9.61 16.22
N PHE A 166 -0.58 10.09 15.23
CA PHE A 166 -1.53 9.25 14.49
C PHE A 166 -0.81 8.12 13.75
N GLY A 167 0.33 8.40 13.11
CA GLY A 167 1.17 7.38 12.46
C GLY A 167 1.67 6.31 13.43
N LEU A 168 2.13 6.71 14.62
CA LEU A 168 2.53 5.79 15.69
C LEU A 168 1.36 4.94 16.15
N PHE A 169 0.20 5.56 16.41
CA PHE A 169 -1.01 4.87 16.84
C PHE A 169 -1.46 3.83 15.82
N VAL A 170 -1.54 4.20 14.54
CA VAL A 170 -1.96 3.27 13.48
C VAL A 170 -0.96 2.12 13.34
N THR A 171 0.34 2.41 13.34
CA THR A 171 1.38 1.36 13.26
C THR A 171 1.27 0.39 14.43
N TYR A 172 1.12 0.91 15.65
CA TYR A 172 0.94 0.10 16.85
C TYR A 172 -0.31 -0.77 16.77
N MET A 173 -1.45 -0.18 16.43
CA MET A 173 -2.72 -0.90 16.31
C MET A 173 -2.66 -2.02 15.28
N MET A 174 -2.05 -1.76 14.10
CA MET A 174 -1.94 -2.78 13.05
C MET A 174 -1.05 -3.95 13.48
N ILE A 175 0.13 -3.66 14.04
CA ILE A 175 1.12 -4.70 14.34
C ILE A 175 0.74 -5.49 15.61
N PHE A 176 0.25 -4.80 16.66
CA PHE A 176 0.07 -5.41 17.97
C PHE A 176 -1.37 -5.78 18.32
N GLN A 177 -2.35 -5.28 17.57
CA GLN A 177 -3.76 -5.58 17.85
C GLN A 177 -4.43 -6.28 16.65
N VAL A 178 -4.42 -5.66 15.47
CA VAL A 178 -5.20 -6.14 14.33
C VAL A 178 -4.63 -7.46 13.79
N MET A 179 -3.34 -7.51 13.46
CA MET A 179 -2.73 -8.72 12.89
C MET A 179 -2.75 -9.91 13.88
N PRO A 180 -2.38 -9.76 15.17
CA PRO A 180 -2.49 -10.86 16.14
C PRO A 180 -3.91 -11.36 16.29
N TYR A 181 -4.90 -10.47 16.37
CA TYR A 181 -6.30 -10.84 16.47
C TYR A 181 -6.73 -11.79 15.34
N PHE A 182 -6.35 -11.51 14.10
CA PHE A 182 -6.66 -12.40 12.98
C PHE A 182 -5.85 -13.69 12.97
N ARG A 183 -4.64 -13.70 13.51
CA ARG A 183 -3.83 -14.92 13.69
C ARG A 183 -4.43 -15.83 14.75
N ASP A 184 -4.79 -15.27 15.90
CA ASP A 184 -5.39 -16.02 17.00
C ASP A 184 -6.77 -16.58 16.62
N TYR A 185 -7.58 -15.78 15.93
CA TYR A 185 -8.86 -16.21 15.38
C TYR A 185 -8.70 -17.40 14.43
N GLN A 186 -7.63 -17.42 13.63
CA GLN A 186 -7.34 -18.54 12.76
C GLN A 186 -6.93 -19.79 13.55
N ALA A 187 -6.06 -19.66 14.54
CA ALA A 187 -5.66 -20.79 15.40
C ALA A 187 -6.91 -21.40 16.08
N PHE A 188 -7.82 -20.56 16.54
CA PHE A 188 -9.09 -20.99 17.12
C PHE A 188 -10.03 -21.63 16.09
N GLY A 189 -10.13 -21.04 14.90
CA GLY A 189 -10.94 -21.56 13.79
C GLY A 189 -10.44 -22.90 13.24
N ASN A 190 -9.12 -23.11 13.17
CA ASN A 190 -8.52 -24.35 12.69
C ASN A 190 -8.84 -25.53 13.61
N THR A 191 -8.91 -25.34 14.92
CA THR A 191 -9.32 -26.39 15.86
C THR A 191 -10.78 -26.80 15.69
N GLN A 192 -11.66 -25.87 15.34
CA GLN A 192 -13.07 -26.15 15.06
C GLN A 192 -13.31 -26.68 13.64
N LEU A 193 -12.42 -26.38 12.70
CA LEU A 193 -12.53 -26.76 11.29
C LEU A 193 -11.74 -28.01 10.92
N ALA A 194 -10.99 -28.58 11.86
CA ALA A 194 -10.26 -29.84 11.64
C ALA A 194 -11.12 -30.97 11.01
N PRO A 195 -12.42 -31.12 11.37
CA PRO A 195 -13.31 -32.09 10.72
C PRO A 195 -13.63 -31.77 9.26
N PHE A 196 -13.33 -30.54 8.82
CA PHE A 196 -13.68 -30.06 7.49
C PHE A 196 -12.47 -29.97 6.53
N GLN A 197 -11.30 -30.40 6.92
CA GLN A 197 -10.08 -30.28 6.10
C GLN A 197 -10.11 -31.09 4.80
N ASP A 198 -11.00 -32.07 4.67
CA ASP A 198 -11.04 -32.98 3.52
C ASP A 198 -12.05 -32.59 2.42
N ILE A 199 -12.72 -31.43 2.47
CA ILE A 199 -13.69 -31.01 1.47
C ILE A 199 -13.09 -29.98 0.51
N PRO A 200 -12.96 -30.22 -0.80
CA PRO A 200 -12.61 -29.20 -1.76
C PRO A 200 -13.64 -28.05 -1.73
N GLY A 201 -13.20 -26.80 -1.61
CA GLY A 201 -14.08 -25.63 -1.56
C GLY A 201 -14.33 -25.03 -0.17
N LYS A 202 -13.69 -25.50 0.88
CA LYS A 202 -13.84 -25.00 2.28
C LYS A 202 -13.50 -23.55 2.52
N ALA A 203 -12.65 -22.96 1.69
CA ALA A 203 -12.36 -21.53 1.73
C ALA A 203 -13.62 -20.67 1.60
N ILE A 204 -14.70 -21.23 1.04
CA ILE A 204 -15.96 -20.52 0.79
C ILE A 204 -16.80 -20.35 2.06
N TYR A 205 -16.66 -21.23 3.05
CA TYR A 205 -17.50 -21.20 4.26
C TYR A 205 -16.99 -20.27 5.36
N LEU A 206 -15.70 -19.92 5.36
CA LEU A 206 -15.10 -19.07 6.39
C LEU A 206 -15.45 -17.59 6.27
N VAL A 207 -16.15 -17.18 5.24
CA VAL A 207 -16.41 -15.76 4.92
C VAL A 207 -17.89 -15.39 4.88
N LYS A 208 -18.78 -16.33 5.19
CA LYS A 208 -20.22 -16.04 5.37
C LYS A 208 -20.58 -15.71 6.82
N LEU A 209 -19.71 -15.00 7.52
CA LEU A 209 -20.02 -14.42 8.84
C LEU A 209 -20.03 -12.90 8.73
#